data_301d35fcf2123f742095774f2a4e0b7a
#
_entry.id   301d35fcf2123f742095774f2a4e0b7a
#
_cell.length_a   1.000
_cell.length_b   1.000
_cell.length_c   1.000
_cell.angle_alpha   90.00
_cell.angle_beta   90.00
_cell.angle_gamma   90.00
#
_symmetry.space_group_name_H-M   'P 1'
#
loop_
_entity.id
_entity.type
_entity.pdbx_description
1 polymer ?
#
loop_
_entity_poly.entity_id
_entity_poly.type
_entity_poly.pdbx_seq_one_letter_code
_entity_poly.pdbx_strand_id
1 'polypeptide(L)'
;NSNGVVSVASAGNDGQQIMVYPGGLPGVVDVASTSNQDTQSVFTNYGAPPVYLAAPGEGVVTTYPWGTYAAGWGTSFSAPFVSGTAALMLGQNGGCSVSSVASGLAKADGISDPQLGHGRLDTYSAVQFCHQ
;
A
#
# COMPACT_ATOMS: atom_id res chain seq x y z
N ASN A 1 13.50 -9.45 4.14
CA ASN A 1 12.72 -9.62 5.40
C ASN A 1 13.41 -10.55 6.43
N SER A 2 14.62 -11.03 6.13
CA SER A 2 15.41 -11.86 7.06
C SER A 2 15.75 -11.14 8.39
N ASN A 3 15.68 -9.82 8.41
CA ASN A 3 15.98 -9.00 9.60
C ASN A 3 14.70 -8.55 10.35
N GLY A 4 13.56 -9.15 10.09
CA GLY A 4 12.32 -8.80 10.79
C GLY A 4 11.72 -7.44 10.39
N VAL A 5 11.92 -7.00 9.16
CA VAL A 5 11.42 -5.72 8.64
C VAL A 5 10.48 -5.94 7.47
N VAL A 6 9.34 -5.25 7.46
CA VAL A 6 8.44 -5.14 6.30
C VAL A 6 8.87 -3.91 5.50
N SER A 7 9.19 -4.13 4.22
CA SER A 7 9.56 -3.06 3.29
C SER A 7 8.36 -2.71 2.41
N VAL A 8 7.98 -1.44 2.40
CA VAL A 8 6.88 -0.89 1.59
C VAL A 8 7.42 0.22 0.69
N ALA A 9 7.02 0.24 -0.56
CA ALA A 9 7.44 1.28 -1.51
C ALA A 9 6.29 1.71 -2.42
N SER A 10 6.40 2.91 -2.95
CA SER A 10 5.48 3.46 -3.94
C SER A 10 5.78 2.93 -5.35
N ALA A 11 4.74 2.62 -6.12
CA ALA A 11 4.86 2.08 -7.48
C ALA A 11 5.37 3.09 -8.52
N GLY A 12 5.31 4.40 -8.21
CA GLY A 12 5.69 5.49 -9.12
C GLY A 12 4.49 6.19 -9.74
N ASN A 13 4.74 7.33 -10.37
CA ASN A 13 3.69 8.27 -10.80
C ASN A 13 3.81 8.64 -12.30
N ASP A 14 4.18 7.70 -13.16
CA ASP A 14 4.36 7.92 -14.60
C ASP A 14 3.08 7.58 -15.40
N GLY A 15 2.06 7.00 -14.75
CA GLY A 15 0.83 6.54 -15.39
C GLY A 15 1.07 5.39 -16.36
N GLN A 16 2.05 4.55 -16.13
CA GLN A 16 2.50 3.52 -17.06
C GLN A 16 2.63 2.15 -16.40
N GLN A 17 2.58 1.12 -17.24
CA GLN A 17 2.89 -0.26 -16.82
C GLN A 17 4.39 -0.47 -16.83
N ILE A 18 5.06 0.08 -15.83
CA ILE A 18 6.52 -0.03 -15.66
C ILE A 18 6.86 -0.42 -14.23
N MET A 19 7.99 -1.09 -14.08
CA MET A 19 8.56 -1.44 -12.78
C MET A 19 9.52 -0.33 -12.33
N VAL A 20 9.31 0.17 -11.13
CA VAL A 20 10.16 1.19 -10.48
C VAL A 20 10.80 0.58 -9.23
N TYR A 21 12.04 0.92 -8.97
CA TYR A 21 12.74 0.47 -7.76
C TYR A 21 12.65 1.52 -6.64
N PRO A 22 12.54 1.08 -5.37
CA PRO A 22 12.67 -0.28 -4.86
C PRO A 22 11.39 -1.14 -4.93
N GLY A 23 10.23 -0.62 -5.37
CA GLY A 23 8.94 -1.33 -5.39
C GLY A 23 9.02 -2.68 -6.11
N GLY A 24 9.69 -2.74 -7.25
CA GLY A 24 9.87 -3.94 -8.05
C GLY A 24 10.83 -5.00 -7.48
N LEU A 25 11.44 -4.76 -6.31
CA LEU A 25 12.33 -5.76 -5.70
C LEU A 25 11.53 -6.87 -5.01
N PRO A 26 11.99 -8.13 -5.10
CA PRO A 26 11.38 -9.23 -4.37
C PRO A 26 11.32 -8.95 -2.86
N GLY A 27 10.17 -9.17 -2.24
CA GLY A 27 9.96 -8.98 -0.81
C GLY A 27 9.63 -7.53 -0.40
N VAL A 28 9.51 -6.62 -1.35
CA VAL A 28 8.97 -5.27 -1.13
C VAL A 28 7.47 -5.28 -1.46
N VAL A 29 6.67 -4.65 -0.62
CA VAL A 29 5.24 -4.40 -0.87
C VAL A 29 5.12 -3.17 -1.75
N ASP A 30 4.87 -3.36 -3.03
CA ASP A 30 4.73 -2.28 -4.01
C ASP A 30 3.30 -1.75 -4.03
N VAL A 31 3.13 -0.43 -3.86
CA VAL A 31 1.84 0.21 -3.61
C VAL A 31 1.47 1.19 -4.72
N ALA A 32 0.38 0.88 -5.43
CA ALA A 32 -0.24 1.78 -6.40
C ALA A 32 -1.24 2.75 -5.74
N SER A 33 -1.77 3.68 -6.51
CA SER A 33 -2.73 4.69 -6.05
C SER A 33 -4.13 4.46 -6.59
N THR A 34 -5.14 4.59 -5.71
CA THR A 34 -6.54 4.68 -6.09
C THR A 34 -7.11 6.08 -5.88
N SER A 35 -8.11 6.42 -6.70
CA SER A 35 -8.96 7.58 -6.53
C SER A 35 -9.99 7.37 -5.41
N ASN A 36 -10.80 8.41 -5.13
CA ASN A 36 -11.92 8.34 -4.20
C ASN A 36 -13.12 7.51 -4.70
N GLN A 37 -13.09 7.06 -5.97
CA GLN A 37 -14.11 6.18 -6.56
C GLN A 37 -13.63 4.72 -6.67
N ASP A 38 -12.57 4.35 -5.97
CA ASP A 38 -11.96 3.01 -6.06
C ASP A 38 -11.53 2.62 -7.48
N THR A 39 -11.08 3.60 -8.24
CA THR A 39 -10.48 3.40 -9.57
C THR A 39 -8.99 3.68 -9.54
N GLN A 40 -8.28 3.18 -10.53
CA GLN A 40 -6.87 3.50 -10.73
C GLN A 40 -6.67 5.02 -10.88
N SER A 41 -5.78 5.62 -10.08
CA SER A 41 -5.38 7.02 -10.28
C SER A 41 -4.65 7.18 -11.61
N VAL A 42 -4.95 8.27 -12.34
CA VAL A 42 -4.38 8.49 -13.69
C VAL A 42 -2.85 8.53 -13.72
N PHE A 43 -2.23 8.95 -12.61
CA PHE A 43 -0.77 9.05 -12.52
C PHE A 43 -0.11 7.74 -12.04
N THR A 44 -0.85 6.82 -11.40
CA THR A 44 -0.21 5.64 -10.80
C THR A 44 0.44 4.74 -11.82
N ASN A 45 1.63 4.24 -11.50
CA ASN A 45 2.15 3.09 -12.19
C ASN A 45 1.34 1.85 -11.79
N TYR A 46 1.23 0.87 -12.66
CA TYR A 46 0.33 -0.26 -12.53
C TYR A 46 0.94 -1.53 -13.13
N GLY A 47 0.25 -2.64 -12.98
CA GLY A 47 0.67 -3.95 -13.45
C GLY A 47 1.02 -4.87 -12.27
N ALA A 48 0.34 -5.99 -12.17
CA ALA A 48 0.58 -6.98 -11.12
C ALA A 48 1.11 -8.29 -11.70
N PRO A 49 2.36 -8.71 -11.37
CA PRO A 49 3.38 -7.99 -10.61
C PRO A 49 3.99 -6.81 -11.39
N PRO A 50 4.68 -5.82 -10.77
CA PRO A 50 5.15 -5.81 -9.36
C PRO A 50 4.15 -5.27 -8.34
N VAL A 51 3.10 -4.51 -8.75
CA VAL A 51 2.13 -3.94 -7.81
C VAL A 51 1.49 -5.03 -6.95
N TYR A 52 1.64 -4.91 -5.63
CA TYR A 52 1.09 -5.85 -4.67
C TYR A 52 -0.35 -5.53 -4.29
N LEU A 53 -0.62 -4.27 -3.98
CA LEU A 53 -1.95 -3.73 -3.71
C LEU A 53 -1.96 -2.23 -3.98
N ALA A 54 -3.12 -1.61 -3.85
CA ALA A 54 -3.29 -0.17 -3.96
C ALA A 54 -3.81 0.44 -2.66
N ALA A 55 -3.64 1.75 -2.51
CA ALA A 55 -4.23 2.53 -1.42
C ALA A 55 -4.59 3.94 -1.92
N PRO A 56 -5.47 4.68 -1.23
CA PRO A 56 -5.81 6.05 -1.63
C PRO A 56 -4.57 6.93 -1.77
N GLY A 57 -4.48 7.68 -2.86
CA GLY A 57 -3.34 8.56 -3.13
C GLY A 57 -3.73 9.87 -3.82
N GLU A 58 -5.02 10.25 -3.74
CA GLU A 58 -5.52 11.51 -4.28
C GLU A 58 -6.10 12.40 -3.17
N GLY A 59 -5.60 13.64 -3.06
CA GLY A 59 -6.07 14.60 -2.08
C GLY A 59 -5.84 14.18 -0.62
N VAL A 60 -4.79 13.41 -0.36
CA VAL A 60 -4.46 12.92 0.98
C VAL A 60 -3.98 14.06 1.85
N VAL A 61 -4.75 14.38 2.90
CA VAL A 61 -4.38 15.43 3.86
C VAL A 61 -3.32 14.87 4.81
N THR A 62 -2.21 15.59 4.92
CA THR A 62 -1.09 15.20 5.78
C THR A 62 -0.46 16.41 6.43
N THR A 63 0.39 16.17 7.43
CA THR A 63 1.18 17.22 8.08
C THR A 63 2.17 17.83 7.10
N TYR A 64 2.40 19.14 7.24
CA TYR A 64 3.31 19.89 6.40
C TYR A 64 4.19 20.79 7.28
N PRO A 65 5.38 21.22 6.80
CA PRO A 65 6.29 22.07 7.58
C PRO A 65 5.62 23.28 8.22
N TRP A 66 6.23 23.77 9.30
CA TRP A 66 5.78 24.93 10.07
C TRP A 66 4.40 24.82 10.73
N GLY A 67 3.99 23.61 11.11
CA GLY A 67 2.74 23.37 11.84
C GLY A 67 1.50 23.53 10.95
N THR A 68 1.61 23.32 9.67
CA THR A 68 0.51 23.38 8.70
C THR A 68 0.12 21.99 8.19
N TYR A 69 -0.89 21.94 7.33
CA TYR A 69 -1.34 20.74 6.62
C TYR A 69 -1.37 21.00 5.12
N ALA A 70 -1.21 19.97 4.34
CA ALA A 70 -1.34 20.01 2.88
C ALA A 70 -2.09 18.79 2.37
N ALA A 71 -2.73 18.92 1.22
CA ALA A 71 -3.28 17.79 0.46
C ALA A 71 -2.27 17.39 -0.61
N GLY A 72 -2.00 16.09 -0.73
CA GLY A 72 -1.04 15.54 -1.67
C GLY A 72 -1.63 14.50 -2.60
N TRP A 73 -1.04 14.37 -3.78
CA TRP A 73 -1.37 13.38 -4.81
C TRP A 73 -0.12 12.58 -5.17
N GLY A 74 -0.25 11.27 -5.21
CA GLY A 74 0.85 10.39 -5.60
C GLY A 74 0.85 9.06 -4.86
N THR A 75 1.51 8.06 -5.42
CA THR A 75 1.77 6.76 -4.77
C THR A 75 2.62 6.91 -3.50
N SER A 76 3.36 8.02 -3.37
CA SER A 76 4.06 8.40 -2.13
C SER A 76 3.13 8.68 -0.95
N PHE A 77 1.85 8.98 -1.20
CA PHE A 77 0.81 9.14 -0.18
C PHE A 77 0.03 7.85 0.04
N SER A 78 0.03 6.92 -0.91
CA SER A 78 -0.56 5.59 -0.79
C SER A 78 0.27 4.65 0.08
N ALA A 79 1.59 4.61 -0.12
CA ALA A 79 2.50 3.73 0.60
C ALA A 79 2.46 3.89 2.14
N PRO A 80 2.34 5.09 2.73
CA PRO A 80 2.22 5.27 4.17
C PRO A 80 0.98 4.62 4.79
N PHE A 81 -0.14 4.54 4.10
CA PHE A 81 -1.32 3.81 4.59
C PHE A 81 -1.03 2.32 4.77
N VAL A 82 -0.30 1.74 3.82
CA VAL A 82 0.13 0.33 3.90
C VAL A 82 1.16 0.13 5.02
N SER A 83 2.12 1.04 5.17
CA SER A 83 3.10 0.99 6.25
C SER A 83 2.44 1.11 7.63
N GLY A 84 1.47 2.02 7.78
CA GLY A 84 0.70 2.18 9.01
C GLY A 84 -0.13 0.93 9.34
N THR A 85 -0.76 0.32 8.33
CA THR A 85 -1.50 -0.93 8.50
C THR A 85 -0.57 -2.07 8.92
N ALA A 86 0.59 -2.20 8.28
CA ALA A 86 1.59 -3.21 8.67
C ALA A 86 2.06 -3.00 10.13
N ALA A 87 2.24 -1.75 10.56
CA ALA A 87 2.60 -1.44 11.94
C ALA A 87 1.48 -1.85 12.93
N LEU A 88 0.22 -1.61 12.59
CA LEU A 88 -0.92 -2.07 13.39
C LEU A 88 -0.97 -3.60 13.49
N MET A 89 -0.74 -4.30 12.37
CA MET A 89 -0.71 -5.76 12.34
C MET A 89 0.39 -6.35 13.25
N LEU A 90 1.57 -5.73 13.27
CA LEU A 90 2.72 -6.18 14.07
C LEU A 90 2.62 -5.77 15.55
N GLY A 91 1.99 -4.64 15.84
CA GLY A 91 1.99 -4.02 17.17
C GLY A 91 0.93 -4.56 18.14
N GLN A 92 0.03 -5.42 17.70
CA GLN A 92 -1.02 -5.97 18.57
C GLN A 92 -0.54 -7.18 19.37
N ASN A 93 -1.11 -7.37 20.58
CA ASN A 93 -0.92 -8.60 21.35
C ASN A 93 -1.45 -9.81 20.57
N GLY A 94 -0.58 -10.75 20.24
CA GLY A 94 -0.92 -11.85 19.35
C GLY A 94 -0.99 -11.45 17.86
N GLY A 95 -0.38 -10.32 17.51
CA GLY A 95 -0.35 -9.81 16.14
C GLY A 95 0.44 -10.68 15.16
N CYS A 96 0.42 -10.27 13.91
CA CYS A 96 1.11 -10.97 12.83
C CYS A 96 2.62 -11.06 13.05
N SER A 97 3.22 -12.14 12.58
CA SER A 97 4.67 -12.17 12.33
C SER A 97 5.00 -11.36 11.06
N VAL A 98 6.23 -10.88 10.93
CA VAL A 98 6.69 -10.17 9.71
C VAL A 98 6.44 -11.00 8.45
N SER A 99 6.62 -12.32 8.52
CA SER A 99 6.41 -13.23 7.38
C SER A 99 4.93 -13.35 6.95
N SER A 100 3.97 -13.06 7.83
CA SER A 100 2.54 -13.17 7.54
C SER A 100 1.87 -11.81 7.20
N VAL A 101 2.58 -10.68 7.37
CA VAL A 101 2.03 -9.36 7.07
C VAL A 101 1.55 -9.25 5.62
N ALA A 102 2.34 -9.72 4.66
CA ALA A 102 1.94 -9.66 3.24
C ALA A 102 0.62 -10.42 2.98
N SER A 103 0.45 -11.62 3.58
CA SER A 103 -0.79 -12.38 3.45
C SER A 103 -2.00 -11.68 4.06
N GLY A 104 -1.81 -10.93 5.13
CA GLY A 104 -2.87 -10.11 5.72
C GLY A 104 -3.19 -8.88 4.86
N LEU A 105 -2.19 -8.20 4.32
CA LEU A 105 -2.39 -7.09 3.38
C LEU A 105 -3.12 -7.53 2.10
N ALA A 106 -2.95 -8.78 1.69
CA ALA A 106 -3.68 -9.37 0.56
C ALA A 106 -5.18 -9.57 0.81
N LYS A 107 -5.68 -9.32 2.04
CA LYS A 107 -7.11 -9.25 2.37
C LYS A 107 -7.72 -7.89 1.98
N ALA A 108 -7.18 -7.27 0.98
CA ALA A 108 -7.64 -6.01 0.41
C ALA A 108 -9.05 -6.13 -0.19
N ASP A 109 -9.76 -5.01 -0.27
CA ASP A 109 -11.03 -4.94 -1.00
C ASP A 109 -10.79 -5.17 -2.50
N GLY A 110 -11.50 -6.15 -3.06
CA GLY A 110 -11.44 -6.42 -4.48
C GLY A 110 -12.00 -5.24 -5.29
N ILE A 111 -11.15 -4.60 -6.06
CA ILE A 111 -11.55 -3.63 -7.08
C ILE A 111 -11.44 -4.30 -8.46
N SER A 112 -12.22 -3.84 -9.42
CA SER A 112 -12.36 -4.51 -10.73
C SER A 112 -11.12 -4.42 -11.62
N ASP A 113 -10.03 -3.82 -11.15
CA ASP A 113 -8.78 -3.66 -11.91
C ASP A 113 -7.69 -4.62 -11.41
N PRO A 114 -7.43 -5.72 -12.14
CA PRO A 114 -6.40 -6.70 -11.76
C PRO A 114 -4.97 -6.14 -11.83
N GLN A 115 -4.75 -4.99 -12.44
CA GLN A 115 -3.44 -4.35 -12.54
C GLN A 115 -3.03 -3.65 -11.24
N LEU A 116 -3.95 -3.56 -10.28
CA LEU A 116 -3.72 -3.01 -8.95
C LEU A 116 -3.47 -4.09 -7.88
N GLY A 117 -3.05 -5.27 -8.31
CA GLY A 117 -2.67 -6.39 -7.43
C GLY A 117 -3.87 -6.98 -6.68
N HIS A 118 -3.77 -7.05 -5.35
CA HIS A 118 -4.84 -7.61 -4.51
C HIS A 118 -6.05 -6.68 -4.34
N GLY A 119 -5.98 -5.45 -4.86
CA GLY A 119 -7.04 -4.45 -4.74
C GLY A 119 -6.68 -3.31 -3.80
N ARG A 120 -7.68 -2.58 -3.32
CA ARG A 120 -7.46 -1.47 -2.38
C ARG A 120 -7.29 -1.98 -0.96
N LEU A 121 -6.31 -1.43 -0.24
CA LEU A 121 -6.04 -1.72 1.16
C LEU A 121 -7.32 -1.68 2.02
N ASP A 122 -7.57 -2.76 2.74
CA ASP A 122 -8.53 -2.84 3.84
C ASP A 122 -7.78 -3.09 5.14
N THR A 123 -7.58 -2.03 5.91
CA THR A 123 -6.85 -2.09 7.18
C THR A 123 -7.56 -2.98 8.21
N TYR A 124 -8.90 -2.96 8.24
CA TYR A 124 -9.65 -3.79 9.18
C TYR A 124 -9.46 -5.27 8.89
N SER A 125 -9.67 -5.69 7.64
CA SER A 125 -9.50 -7.08 7.23
C SER A 125 -8.05 -7.56 7.40
N ALA A 126 -7.06 -6.69 7.11
CA ALA A 126 -5.66 -7.00 7.31
C ALA A 126 -5.32 -7.26 8.78
N VAL A 127 -5.82 -6.41 9.68
CA VAL A 127 -5.60 -6.56 11.13
C VAL A 127 -6.32 -7.78 11.68
N GLN A 128 -7.57 -8.04 11.27
CA GLN A 128 -8.33 -9.23 11.69
C GLN A 128 -7.66 -10.54 11.26
N PHE A 129 -6.96 -10.54 10.13
CA PHE A 129 -6.20 -11.72 9.68
C PHE A 129 -5.19 -12.21 10.73
N CYS A 130 -4.61 -11.31 11.52
CA CYS A 130 -3.61 -11.64 12.54
C CYS A 130 -4.20 -12.36 13.78
N HIS A 131 -5.52 -12.36 13.92
CA HIS A 131 -6.23 -12.93 15.08
C HIS A 131 -6.97 -14.23 14.75
N GLN A 132 -6.71 -14.84 13.58
CA GLN A 132 -7.36 -16.09 13.14
C GLN A 132 -6.56 -17.35 13.52
#